data_f3916a82c99fd4e76362c8d814e81f53
#
_entry.id   f3916a82c99fd4e76362c8d814e81f53
#
_cell.length_a   1.000
_cell.length_b   1.000
_cell.length_c   1.000
_cell.angle_alpha   90.00
_cell.angle_beta   90.00
_cell.angle_gamma   90.00
#
_symmetry.space_group_name_H-M   'P 1'
#
loop_
_entity.id
_entity.type
_entity.pdbx_description
1 polymer ?
#
loop_
_entity_poly.entity_id
_entity_poly.type
_entity_poly.pdbx_seq_one_letter_code
_entity_poly.pdbx_strand_id
1 'polypeptide(L)'
;IGMSIAEGGHLTHGSKVNFSGKIFNAVQYGLDSETGIIDYDQVQALATEHKPKMIIAGFSAYSQVVDWQRFREIADSVGAYLMVDMAHVAGLVATGHYPNPIPVADVVTTTTHKTLRGPRGGLILARKNDELTKKFNSLVFPGTQGGPLMHVIAAKAIAFGQALTDDFLHYMIQVQKNAAAMARAFVERDYDIISGGTENHMMLIDLRNKGVTGKVAEKALELADITANK
;
A
#
# COMPACT_ATOMS: atom_id res chain seq x y z
N ILE A 1 -1.07 15.23 -0.45
CA ILE A 1 -1.36 14.60 0.86
C ILE A 1 -1.05 13.12 0.72
N GLY A 2 -0.43 12.49 1.73
CA GLY A 2 -0.13 11.06 1.77
C GLY A 2 -0.05 10.54 3.20
N MET A 3 -0.07 9.22 3.37
CA MET A 3 -0.02 8.61 4.70
C MET A 3 1.37 8.77 5.33
N SER A 4 1.40 9.10 6.61
CA SER A 4 2.63 9.22 7.41
C SER A 4 3.40 7.90 7.44
N ILE A 5 4.72 7.96 7.22
CA ILE A 5 5.58 6.77 7.32
C ILE A 5 5.59 6.18 8.74
N ALA A 6 5.43 7.03 9.77
CA ALA A 6 5.37 6.60 11.15
C ALA A 6 4.10 5.80 11.48
N GLU A 7 3.07 5.91 10.64
CA GLU A 7 1.76 5.28 10.84
C GLU A 7 1.40 4.31 9.71
N GLY A 8 2.39 3.87 8.95
CA GLY A 8 2.23 2.81 7.95
C GLY A 8 2.31 3.27 6.50
N GLY A 9 2.53 4.56 6.23
CA GLY A 9 2.74 5.07 4.88
C GLY A 9 4.05 4.58 4.24
N HIS A 10 4.15 4.69 2.93
CA HIS A 10 5.39 4.43 2.22
C HIS A 10 6.24 5.70 2.14
N LEU A 11 7.56 5.54 2.14
CA LEU A 11 8.47 6.69 2.08
C LEU A 11 8.26 7.58 0.83
N THR A 12 7.78 7.00 -0.28
CA THR A 12 7.47 7.75 -1.51
C THR A 12 6.18 8.56 -1.44
N HIS A 13 5.42 8.47 -0.34
CA HIS A 13 4.19 9.25 -0.14
C HIS A 13 4.45 10.61 0.55
N GLY A 14 5.62 11.18 0.35
CA GLY A 14 5.95 12.53 0.84
C GLY A 14 6.89 12.56 2.05
N SER A 15 7.58 11.45 2.36
CA SER A 15 8.61 11.47 3.42
C SER A 15 9.76 12.41 3.06
N LYS A 16 10.22 13.19 4.03
CA LYS A 16 11.30 14.18 3.87
C LYS A 16 12.64 13.58 3.41
N VAL A 17 12.86 12.29 3.60
CA VAL A 17 14.05 11.58 3.13
C VAL A 17 13.97 11.17 1.67
N ASN A 18 12.77 11.13 1.11
CA ASN A 18 12.50 10.75 -0.28
C ASN A 18 12.37 11.99 -1.18
N PHE A 19 12.60 11.82 -2.50
CA PHE A 19 12.46 12.92 -3.46
C PHE A 19 11.06 13.56 -3.39
N SER A 20 10.01 12.77 -3.16
CA SER A 20 8.63 13.29 -3.09
C SER A 20 8.43 14.31 -1.96
N GLY A 21 9.04 14.10 -0.81
CA GLY A 21 9.00 15.07 0.29
C GLY A 21 10.03 16.21 0.18
N LYS A 22 11.00 16.10 -0.76
CA LYS A 22 12.00 17.15 -1.03
C LYS A 22 11.55 18.12 -2.12
N ILE A 23 10.81 17.63 -3.13
CA ILE A 23 10.40 18.41 -4.30
C ILE A 23 9.00 19.00 -4.10
N PHE A 24 8.11 18.25 -3.45
CA PHE A 24 6.72 18.67 -3.25
C PHE A 24 6.47 19.15 -1.83
N ASN A 25 5.48 20.03 -1.66
CA ASN A 25 4.95 20.40 -0.36
C ASN A 25 4.04 19.25 0.13
N ALA A 26 4.64 18.30 0.83
CA ALA A 26 3.96 17.09 1.29
C ALA A 26 3.34 17.31 2.67
N VAL A 27 2.04 17.03 2.78
CA VAL A 27 1.28 16.99 4.03
C VAL A 27 0.92 15.54 4.31
N GLN A 28 0.97 15.11 5.57
CA GLN A 28 0.75 13.72 5.95
C GLN A 28 -0.48 13.57 6.83
N TYR A 29 -1.30 12.55 6.52
CA TYR A 29 -2.38 12.08 7.39
C TYR A 29 -1.94 10.83 8.15
N GLY A 30 -2.67 10.51 9.20
CA GLY A 30 -2.37 9.41 10.09
C GLY A 30 -3.54 8.45 10.31
N LEU A 31 -3.41 7.71 11.41
CA LEU A 31 -4.41 6.82 11.94
C LEU A 31 -5.09 7.46 13.14
N ASP A 32 -6.32 7.09 13.38
CA ASP A 32 -6.95 7.33 14.68
C ASP A 32 -6.19 6.57 15.77
N SER A 33 -5.81 7.29 16.83
CA SER A 33 -4.90 6.78 17.87
C SER A 33 -5.52 5.69 18.76
N GLU A 34 -6.86 5.61 18.82
CA GLU A 34 -7.57 4.63 19.63
C GLU A 34 -7.84 3.36 18.85
N THR A 35 -8.23 3.50 17.59
CA THR A 35 -8.65 2.38 16.75
C THR A 35 -7.55 1.82 15.87
N GLY A 36 -6.51 2.61 15.56
CA GLY A 36 -5.47 2.25 14.59
C GLY A 36 -5.98 2.19 13.14
N ILE A 37 -7.11 2.83 12.85
CA ILE A 37 -7.73 2.89 11.52
C ILE A 37 -7.43 4.25 10.88
N ILE A 38 -7.39 4.31 9.53
CA ILE A 38 -7.20 5.57 8.81
C ILE A 38 -8.26 6.59 9.26
N ASP A 39 -7.80 7.76 9.72
CA ASP A 39 -8.67 8.87 10.10
C ASP A 39 -9.10 9.65 8.85
N TYR A 40 -10.20 9.23 8.24
CA TYR A 40 -10.74 9.88 7.04
C TYR A 40 -11.22 11.31 7.29
N ASP A 41 -11.61 11.65 8.51
CA ASP A 41 -12.02 13.01 8.85
C ASP A 41 -10.80 13.92 8.93
N GLN A 42 -9.67 13.43 9.44
CA GLN A 42 -8.39 14.12 9.34
C GLN A 42 -7.97 14.32 7.88
N VAL A 43 -8.10 13.29 7.03
CA VAL A 43 -7.81 13.43 5.59
C VAL A 43 -8.66 14.52 4.95
N GLN A 44 -9.97 14.56 5.25
CA GLN A 44 -10.89 15.59 4.75
C GLN A 44 -10.50 16.98 5.25
N ALA A 45 -10.17 17.13 6.53
CA ALA A 45 -9.77 18.41 7.12
C ALA A 45 -8.49 18.94 6.45
N LEU A 46 -7.46 18.09 6.33
CA LEU A 46 -6.20 18.43 5.66
C LEU A 46 -6.41 18.77 4.17
N ALA A 47 -7.27 18.03 3.49
CA ALA A 47 -7.59 18.31 2.08
C ALA A 47 -8.27 19.69 1.94
N THR A 48 -9.18 20.01 2.82
CA THR A 48 -9.90 21.32 2.81
C THR A 48 -8.95 22.48 3.11
N GLU A 49 -8.06 22.31 4.09
CA GLU A 49 -7.09 23.34 4.50
C GLU A 49 -6.03 23.58 3.42
N HIS A 50 -5.40 22.52 2.94
CA HIS A 50 -4.23 22.62 2.09
C HIS A 50 -4.53 22.61 0.60
N LYS A 51 -5.76 22.26 0.19
CA LYS A 51 -6.21 22.17 -1.22
C LYS A 51 -5.17 21.51 -2.12
N PRO A 52 -4.79 20.26 -1.86
CA PRO A 52 -3.71 19.57 -2.55
C PRO A 52 -4.07 19.36 -4.02
N LYS A 53 -3.05 19.29 -4.88
CA LYS A 53 -3.24 18.86 -6.27
C LYS A 53 -3.43 17.35 -6.39
N MET A 54 -2.96 16.58 -5.40
CA MET A 54 -3.01 15.11 -5.38
C MET A 54 -3.16 14.59 -3.95
N ILE A 55 -4.00 13.59 -3.79
CA ILE A 55 -4.10 12.76 -2.60
C ILE A 55 -3.56 11.38 -2.97
N ILE A 56 -2.63 10.86 -2.16
CA ILE A 56 -2.07 9.52 -2.31
C ILE A 56 -2.67 8.64 -1.23
N ALA A 57 -3.48 7.67 -1.64
CA ALA A 57 -4.00 6.61 -0.80
C ALA A 57 -3.18 5.34 -1.00
N GLY A 58 -2.93 4.59 0.07
CA GLY A 58 -2.10 3.40 0.04
C GLY A 58 -1.11 3.37 1.19
N PHE A 59 -0.46 2.23 1.39
CA PHE A 59 0.31 1.96 2.59
C PHE A 59 1.45 0.97 2.35
N SER A 60 2.40 0.95 3.29
CA SER A 60 3.39 -0.12 3.45
C SER A 60 3.04 -1.06 4.59
N ALA A 61 2.41 -0.53 5.65
CA ALA A 61 2.12 -1.27 6.88
C ALA A 61 0.76 -0.82 7.45
N TYR A 62 -0.31 -1.37 6.88
CA TYR A 62 -1.69 -1.18 7.34
C TYR A 62 -2.47 -2.47 7.13
N SER A 63 -3.12 -2.97 8.16
CA SER A 63 -3.68 -4.31 8.19
C SER A 63 -5.17 -4.40 7.83
N GLN A 64 -5.87 -3.26 7.72
CA GLN A 64 -7.30 -3.22 7.44
C GLN A 64 -7.60 -2.91 5.97
N VAL A 65 -8.85 -3.03 5.59
CA VAL A 65 -9.34 -2.61 4.28
C VAL A 65 -9.36 -1.08 4.19
N VAL A 66 -8.90 -0.55 3.07
CA VAL A 66 -8.97 0.88 2.77
C VAL A 66 -10.24 1.18 1.97
N ASP A 67 -10.98 2.18 2.40
CA ASP A 67 -12.12 2.71 1.66
C ASP A 67 -11.64 3.70 0.57
N TRP A 68 -11.41 3.14 -0.64
CA TRP A 68 -11.01 3.94 -1.80
C TRP A 68 -12.07 4.95 -2.23
N GLN A 69 -13.35 4.62 -2.02
CA GLN A 69 -14.46 5.49 -2.37
C GLN A 69 -14.46 6.74 -1.49
N ARG A 70 -14.21 6.58 -0.20
CA ARG A 70 -14.09 7.72 0.71
C ARG A 70 -12.94 8.65 0.32
N PHE A 71 -11.78 8.09 -0.08
CA PHE A 71 -10.69 8.89 -0.64
C PHE A 71 -11.09 9.62 -1.93
N ARG A 72 -11.90 9.00 -2.81
CA ARG A 72 -12.39 9.63 -4.02
C ARG A 72 -13.28 10.83 -3.70
N GLU A 73 -14.23 10.69 -2.79
CA GLU A 73 -15.11 11.75 -2.34
C GLU A 73 -14.33 12.93 -1.76
N ILE A 74 -13.33 12.66 -0.93
CA ILE A 74 -12.45 13.69 -0.38
C ILE A 74 -11.67 14.40 -1.50
N ALA A 75 -11.09 13.66 -2.44
CA ALA A 75 -10.36 14.25 -3.55
C ALA A 75 -11.25 15.12 -4.44
N ASP A 76 -12.47 14.65 -4.74
CA ASP A 76 -13.45 15.42 -5.53
C ASP A 76 -13.88 16.71 -4.83
N SER A 77 -14.05 16.68 -3.51
CA SER A 77 -14.47 17.85 -2.73
C SER A 77 -13.50 19.04 -2.84
N VAL A 78 -12.25 18.80 -3.19
CA VAL A 78 -11.20 19.81 -3.32
C VAL A 78 -10.61 19.92 -4.74
N GLY A 79 -11.11 19.12 -5.69
CA GLY A 79 -10.62 19.08 -7.06
C GLY A 79 -9.23 18.48 -7.21
N ALA A 80 -8.84 17.54 -6.32
CA ALA A 80 -7.55 16.87 -6.33
C ALA A 80 -7.59 15.60 -7.19
N TYR A 81 -6.45 15.21 -7.77
CA TYR A 81 -6.26 13.86 -8.29
C TYR A 81 -6.16 12.84 -7.15
N LEU A 82 -6.77 11.67 -7.34
CA LEU A 82 -6.59 10.53 -6.47
C LEU A 82 -5.60 9.54 -7.10
N MET A 83 -4.44 9.37 -6.48
CA MET A 83 -3.49 8.31 -6.77
C MET A 83 -3.63 7.22 -5.71
N VAL A 84 -3.75 5.96 -6.14
CA VAL A 84 -3.73 4.82 -5.22
C VAL A 84 -2.49 3.99 -5.45
N ASP A 85 -1.70 3.80 -4.39
CA ASP A 85 -0.60 2.83 -4.36
C ASP A 85 -1.08 1.54 -3.71
N MET A 86 -1.40 0.54 -4.55
CA MET A 86 -1.87 -0.77 -4.07
C MET A 86 -0.75 -1.82 -3.98
N ALA A 87 0.52 -1.40 -3.95
CA ALA A 87 1.66 -2.29 -4.08
C ALA A 87 1.63 -3.49 -3.11
N HIS A 88 1.22 -3.28 -1.86
CA HIS A 88 1.16 -4.36 -0.87
C HIS A 88 0.02 -5.34 -1.11
N VAL A 89 -1.12 -4.87 -1.59
CA VAL A 89 -2.34 -5.68 -1.72
C VAL A 89 -2.68 -6.06 -3.16
N ALA A 90 -1.82 -5.75 -4.13
CA ALA A 90 -2.11 -5.94 -5.55
C ALA A 90 -2.47 -7.39 -5.93
N GLY A 91 -1.88 -8.39 -5.28
CA GLY A 91 -2.26 -9.80 -5.48
C GLY A 91 -3.67 -10.10 -4.97
N LEU A 92 -4.05 -9.54 -3.84
CA LEU A 92 -5.40 -9.65 -3.28
C LEU A 92 -6.43 -8.91 -4.13
N VAL A 93 -6.08 -7.73 -4.65
CA VAL A 93 -6.93 -6.97 -5.59
C VAL A 93 -7.14 -7.77 -6.88
N ALA A 94 -6.08 -8.35 -7.45
CA ALA A 94 -6.15 -9.13 -8.68
C ALA A 94 -7.06 -10.35 -8.56
N THR A 95 -7.20 -10.93 -7.37
CA THR A 95 -8.07 -12.08 -7.09
C THR A 95 -9.43 -11.71 -6.49
N GLY A 96 -9.75 -10.42 -6.38
CA GLY A 96 -11.03 -9.95 -5.83
C GLY A 96 -11.15 -10.06 -4.30
N HIS A 97 -10.05 -10.31 -3.59
CA HIS A 97 -10.01 -10.46 -2.12
C HIS A 97 -9.62 -9.17 -1.38
N TYR A 98 -9.48 -8.08 -2.11
CA TYR A 98 -9.33 -6.73 -1.59
C TYR A 98 -9.99 -5.74 -2.54
N PRO A 99 -10.55 -4.62 -2.07
CA PRO A 99 -11.24 -3.67 -2.94
C PRO A 99 -10.38 -3.18 -4.10
N ASN A 100 -10.97 -3.14 -5.30
CA ASN A 100 -10.30 -2.68 -6.50
C ASN A 100 -10.32 -1.15 -6.59
N PRO A 101 -9.16 -0.45 -6.56
CA PRO A 101 -9.12 1.01 -6.64
C PRO A 101 -9.29 1.57 -8.06
N ILE A 102 -9.11 0.76 -9.11
CA ILE A 102 -9.08 1.24 -10.50
C ILE A 102 -10.36 1.98 -10.91
N PRO A 103 -11.57 1.56 -10.51
CA PRO A 103 -12.80 2.29 -10.87
C PRO A 103 -12.91 3.70 -10.31
N VAL A 104 -12.22 4.00 -9.20
CA VAL A 104 -12.37 5.27 -8.48
C VAL A 104 -11.14 6.16 -8.53
N ALA A 105 -9.94 5.61 -8.73
CA ALA A 105 -8.71 6.39 -8.81
C ALA A 105 -8.47 7.00 -10.20
N ASP A 106 -7.76 8.12 -10.25
CA ASP A 106 -7.26 8.71 -11.51
C ASP A 106 -6.04 7.93 -12.01
N VAL A 107 -5.21 7.48 -11.09
CA VAL A 107 -4.03 6.63 -11.35
C VAL A 107 -3.82 5.65 -10.22
N VAL A 108 -3.46 4.43 -10.58
CA VAL A 108 -3.09 3.37 -9.64
C VAL A 108 -1.66 2.93 -9.92
N THR A 109 -0.85 2.85 -8.89
CA THR A 109 0.50 2.31 -8.96
C THR A 109 0.61 1.03 -8.17
N THR A 110 1.49 0.15 -8.60
CA THR A 110 1.87 -1.04 -7.83
C THR A 110 3.29 -1.47 -8.15
N THR A 111 3.90 -2.15 -7.22
CA THR A 111 5.06 -3.01 -7.49
C THR A 111 4.58 -4.37 -7.98
N THR A 112 5.43 -5.07 -8.74
CA THR A 112 5.10 -6.42 -9.23
C THR A 112 5.67 -7.54 -8.36
N HIS A 113 6.50 -7.22 -7.37
CA HIS A 113 7.30 -8.17 -6.58
C HIS A 113 6.83 -8.39 -5.13
N LYS A 114 5.63 -7.94 -4.77
CA LYS A 114 5.02 -8.18 -3.45
C LYS A 114 3.96 -9.28 -3.57
N THR A 115 2.72 -9.03 -3.18
CA THR A 115 1.66 -10.03 -3.27
C THR A 115 1.35 -10.51 -4.69
N LEU A 116 1.67 -9.73 -5.73
CA LEU A 116 1.62 -10.19 -7.13
C LEU A 116 2.64 -11.29 -7.48
N ARG A 117 3.67 -11.48 -6.64
CA ARG A 117 4.65 -12.57 -6.77
C ARG A 117 5.43 -12.56 -8.09
N GLY A 118 5.63 -11.39 -8.68
CA GLY A 118 6.36 -11.20 -9.93
C GLY A 118 7.80 -10.70 -9.72
N PRO A 119 8.49 -10.32 -10.79
CA PRO A 119 9.83 -9.75 -10.74
C PRO A 119 9.80 -8.34 -10.14
N ARG A 120 10.97 -7.84 -9.69
CA ARG A 120 11.11 -6.45 -9.28
C ARG A 120 10.80 -5.50 -10.43
N GLY A 121 9.84 -4.63 -10.20
CA GLY A 121 9.39 -3.63 -11.14
C GLY A 121 8.15 -2.90 -10.65
N GLY A 122 7.72 -1.94 -11.42
CA GLY A 122 6.50 -1.16 -11.20
C GLY A 122 5.49 -1.34 -12.33
N LEU A 123 4.27 -0.94 -12.06
CA LEU A 123 3.17 -0.89 -13.01
C LEU A 123 2.35 0.35 -12.71
N ILE A 124 1.92 1.05 -13.76
CA ILE A 124 0.99 2.17 -13.69
C ILE A 124 -0.28 1.75 -14.42
N LEU A 125 -1.40 1.89 -13.76
CA LEU A 125 -2.73 1.59 -14.27
C LEU A 125 -3.61 2.84 -14.17
N ALA A 126 -4.50 3.01 -15.12
CA ALA A 126 -5.49 4.09 -15.10
C ALA A 126 -6.74 3.66 -15.85
N ARG A 127 -7.86 4.27 -15.53
CA ARG A 127 -9.03 4.23 -16.41
C ARG A 127 -8.69 4.91 -17.75
N LYS A 128 -9.43 4.57 -18.79
CA LYS A 128 -9.24 5.20 -20.10
C LYS A 128 -9.35 6.72 -19.97
N ASN A 129 -8.23 7.40 -20.16
CA ASN A 129 -8.10 8.85 -20.22
C ASN A 129 -6.92 9.16 -21.14
N ASP A 130 -7.22 9.61 -22.36
CA ASP A 130 -6.19 9.76 -23.39
C ASP A 130 -5.15 10.83 -23.04
N GLU A 131 -5.53 11.88 -22.30
CA GLU A 131 -4.61 12.92 -21.85
C GLU A 131 -3.64 12.38 -20.80
N LEU A 132 -4.15 11.73 -19.74
CA LEU A 132 -3.32 11.15 -18.70
C LEU A 132 -2.43 10.02 -19.25
N THR A 133 -2.98 9.15 -20.12
CA THR A 133 -2.22 8.06 -20.74
C THR A 133 -1.05 8.62 -21.55
N LYS A 134 -1.27 9.68 -22.33
CA LYS A 134 -0.20 10.33 -23.09
C LYS A 134 0.87 10.92 -22.18
N LYS A 135 0.47 11.55 -21.07
CA LYS A 135 1.41 12.08 -20.06
C LYS A 135 2.19 10.98 -19.39
N PHE A 136 1.55 9.88 -18.95
CA PHE A 136 2.26 8.75 -18.33
C PHE A 136 3.30 8.16 -19.27
N ASN A 137 2.95 7.89 -20.52
CA ASN A 137 3.88 7.35 -21.50
C ASN A 137 5.09 8.27 -21.71
N SER A 138 4.86 9.57 -21.91
CA SER A 138 5.95 10.51 -22.16
C SER A 138 6.83 10.77 -20.95
N LEU A 139 6.27 10.74 -19.73
CA LEU A 139 7.02 10.94 -18.48
C LEU A 139 7.78 9.68 -18.07
N VAL A 140 7.28 8.50 -18.39
CA VAL A 140 8.04 7.26 -18.19
C VAL A 140 9.19 7.20 -19.20
N PHE A 141 8.90 7.34 -20.49
CA PHE A 141 9.92 7.35 -21.53
C PHE A 141 9.61 8.44 -22.58
N PRO A 142 10.54 9.35 -22.88
CA PRO A 142 11.92 9.42 -22.38
C PRO A 142 12.09 10.26 -21.09
N GLY A 143 11.00 10.62 -20.40
CA GLY A 143 11.03 11.59 -19.31
C GLY A 143 11.90 11.18 -18.12
N THR A 144 11.82 9.93 -17.68
CA THR A 144 12.54 9.45 -16.48
C THR A 144 13.30 8.13 -16.69
N GLN A 145 12.95 7.36 -17.70
CA GLN A 145 13.57 6.06 -17.99
C GLN A 145 14.13 6.01 -19.41
N GLY A 146 15.03 5.05 -19.66
CA GLY A 146 15.61 4.73 -20.97
C GLY A 146 15.14 3.37 -21.46
N GLY A 147 16.07 2.61 -22.08
CA GLY A 147 15.79 1.28 -22.62
C GLY A 147 15.24 0.32 -21.57
N PRO A 148 14.17 -0.43 -21.88
CA PRO A 148 13.53 -1.33 -20.92
C PRO A 148 14.33 -2.61 -20.72
N LEU A 149 14.19 -3.19 -19.51
CA LEU A 149 14.72 -4.52 -19.19
C LEU A 149 13.77 -5.61 -19.70
N MET A 150 14.01 -6.12 -20.91
CA MET A 150 13.09 -7.06 -21.58
C MET A 150 12.89 -8.36 -20.81
N HIS A 151 13.92 -8.87 -20.13
CA HIS A 151 13.79 -10.06 -19.26
C HIS A 151 12.83 -9.81 -18.10
N VAL A 152 12.79 -8.59 -17.52
CA VAL A 152 11.80 -8.22 -16.48
C VAL A 152 10.40 -8.14 -17.09
N ILE A 153 10.24 -7.59 -18.29
CA ILE A 153 8.94 -7.54 -18.98
C ILE A 153 8.42 -8.95 -19.26
N ALA A 154 9.27 -9.84 -19.77
CA ALA A 154 8.89 -11.24 -19.99
C ALA A 154 8.49 -11.94 -18.68
N ALA A 155 9.24 -11.72 -17.60
CA ALA A 155 8.91 -12.26 -16.28
C ALA A 155 7.59 -11.69 -15.73
N LYS A 156 7.28 -10.39 -15.97
CA LYS A 156 5.96 -9.81 -15.64
C LYS A 156 4.84 -10.50 -16.39
N ALA A 157 5.01 -10.76 -17.68
CA ALA A 157 3.99 -11.44 -18.49
C ALA A 157 3.67 -12.84 -17.94
N ILE A 158 4.69 -13.59 -17.55
CA ILE A 158 4.50 -14.91 -16.90
C ILE A 158 3.79 -14.77 -15.56
N ALA A 159 4.24 -13.84 -14.70
CA ALA A 159 3.64 -13.63 -13.40
C ALA A 159 2.15 -13.20 -13.50
N PHE A 160 1.81 -12.35 -14.47
CA PHE A 160 0.42 -11.94 -14.69
C PHE A 160 -0.42 -13.08 -15.24
N GLY A 161 0.14 -13.93 -16.13
CA GLY A 161 -0.51 -15.16 -16.59
C GLY A 161 -0.82 -16.10 -15.41
N GLN A 162 0.11 -16.27 -14.48
CA GLN A 162 -0.11 -17.05 -13.26
C GLN A 162 -1.17 -16.41 -12.35
N ALA A 163 -1.19 -15.08 -12.22
CA ALA A 163 -2.16 -14.37 -11.41
C ALA A 163 -3.62 -14.50 -11.89
N LEU A 164 -3.83 -14.95 -13.13
CA LEU A 164 -5.15 -15.23 -13.70
C LEU A 164 -5.64 -16.66 -13.46
N THR A 165 -4.86 -17.50 -12.79
CA THR A 165 -5.20 -18.91 -12.54
C THR A 165 -5.94 -19.11 -11.22
N ASP A 166 -6.73 -20.18 -11.14
CA ASP A 166 -7.38 -20.61 -9.89
C ASP A 166 -6.38 -20.96 -8.80
N ASP A 167 -5.20 -21.48 -9.16
CA ASP A 167 -4.13 -21.76 -8.21
C ASP A 167 -3.66 -20.49 -7.48
N PHE A 168 -3.55 -19.38 -8.21
CA PHE A 168 -3.18 -18.10 -7.60
C PHE A 168 -4.30 -17.54 -6.72
N LEU A 169 -5.56 -17.71 -7.13
CA LEU A 169 -6.72 -17.39 -6.31
C LEU A 169 -6.69 -18.15 -4.97
N HIS A 170 -6.53 -19.46 -5.02
CA HIS A 170 -6.43 -20.29 -3.82
C HIS A 170 -5.24 -19.92 -2.93
N TYR A 171 -4.11 -19.59 -3.56
CA TYR A 171 -2.93 -19.10 -2.84
C TYR A 171 -3.22 -17.79 -2.07
N MET A 172 -3.89 -16.80 -2.68
CA MET A 172 -4.23 -15.54 -2.02
C MET A 172 -5.23 -15.73 -0.88
N ILE A 173 -6.22 -16.60 -1.05
CA ILE A 173 -7.14 -16.99 0.02
C ILE A 173 -6.37 -17.59 1.21
N GLN A 174 -5.41 -18.47 0.93
CA GLN A 174 -4.61 -19.09 1.98
C GLN A 174 -3.71 -18.08 2.69
N VAL A 175 -3.16 -17.11 1.96
CA VAL A 175 -2.36 -16.01 2.54
C VAL A 175 -3.17 -15.22 3.56
N GLN A 176 -4.41 -14.81 3.23
CA GLN A 176 -5.28 -14.10 4.18
C GLN A 176 -5.66 -14.97 5.38
N LYS A 177 -6.00 -16.23 5.16
CA LYS A 177 -6.31 -17.18 6.25
C LYS A 177 -5.14 -17.35 7.21
N ASN A 178 -3.92 -17.45 6.68
CA ASN A 178 -2.72 -17.57 7.48
C ASN A 178 -2.45 -16.30 8.30
N ALA A 179 -2.58 -15.12 7.69
CA ALA A 179 -2.42 -13.85 8.39
C ALA A 179 -3.44 -13.70 9.53
N ALA A 180 -4.71 -13.98 9.26
CA ALA A 180 -5.76 -13.93 10.27
C ALA A 180 -5.56 -14.95 11.41
N ALA A 181 -5.11 -16.17 11.09
CA ALA A 181 -4.80 -17.19 12.09
C ALA A 181 -3.61 -16.77 12.97
N MET A 182 -2.57 -16.21 12.34
CA MET A 182 -1.39 -15.71 13.06
C MET A 182 -1.77 -14.53 13.98
N ALA A 183 -2.57 -13.56 13.50
CA ALA A 183 -3.03 -12.44 14.31
C ALA A 183 -3.79 -12.92 15.55
N ARG A 184 -4.74 -13.86 15.39
CA ARG A 184 -5.46 -14.46 16.52
C ARG A 184 -4.52 -15.14 17.51
N ALA A 185 -3.54 -15.91 17.03
CA ALA A 185 -2.57 -16.60 17.88
C ALA A 185 -1.69 -15.63 18.68
N PHE A 186 -1.41 -14.43 18.16
CA PHE A 186 -0.74 -13.37 18.91
C PHE A 186 -1.64 -12.78 20.00
N VAL A 187 -2.90 -12.47 19.67
CA VAL A 187 -3.87 -11.95 20.64
C VAL A 187 -4.09 -12.95 21.79
N GLU A 188 -4.25 -14.24 21.49
CA GLU A 188 -4.36 -15.32 22.49
C GLU A 188 -3.14 -15.44 23.42
N ARG A 189 -2.00 -14.89 23.00
CA ARG A 189 -0.75 -14.83 23.78
C ARG A 189 -0.48 -13.46 24.38
N ASP A 190 -1.53 -12.64 24.46
CA ASP A 190 -1.48 -11.32 25.09
C ASP A 190 -0.50 -10.36 24.36
N TYR A 191 -0.47 -10.43 23.02
CA TYR A 191 0.14 -9.40 22.18
C TYR A 191 -0.94 -8.49 21.61
N ASP A 192 -0.66 -7.20 21.59
CA ASP A 192 -1.55 -6.22 20.96
C ASP A 192 -1.31 -6.19 19.45
N ILE A 193 -2.39 -6.24 18.68
CA ILE A 193 -2.37 -6.05 17.23
C ILE A 193 -2.98 -4.68 16.94
N ILE A 194 -2.24 -3.82 16.25
CA ILE A 194 -2.76 -2.52 15.80
C ILE A 194 -4.02 -2.76 14.96
N SER A 195 -5.07 -1.99 15.22
CA SER A 195 -6.41 -2.15 14.64
C SER A 195 -7.11 -3.48 14.96
N GLY A 196 -6.67 -4.20 16.00
CA GLY A 196 -7.33 -5.39 16.53
C GLY A 196 -7.18 -6.67 15.69
N GLY A 197 -6.54 -6.61 14.52
CA GLY A 197 -6.39 -7.79 13.64
C GLY A 197 -5.91 -7.46 12.24
N THR A 198 -6.27 -8.31 11.28
CA THR A 198 -5.92 -8.09 9.87
C THR A 198 -7.00 -8.58 8.93
N GLU A 199 -7.22 -7.81 7.86
CA GLU A 199 -8.09 -8.13 6.73
C GLU A 199 -7.29 -8.39 5.44
N ASN A 200 -5.95 -8.35 5.51
CA ASN A 200 -5.07 -8.58 4.37
C ASN A 200 -3.97 -9.62 4.68
N HIS A 201 -2.78 -9.45 4.15
CA HIS A 201 -1.66 -10.39 4.26
C HIS A 201 -0.67 -10.05 5.37
N MET A 202 -0.85 -8.94 6.08
CA MET A 202 0.08 -8.47 7.11
C MET A 202 -0.63 -8.13 8.41
N MET A 203 0.12 -8.00 9.48
CA MET A 203 -0.33 -7.46 10.75
C MET A 203 0.77 -6.60 11.38
N LEU A 204 0.39 -5.67 12.21
CA LEU A 204 1.32 -4.87 13.02
C LEU A 204 1.16 -5.26 14.47
N ILE A 205 2.23 -5.74 15.07
CA ILE A 205 2.26 -6.17 16.46
C ILE A 205 2.81 -5.02 17.30
N ASP A 206 2.03 -4.56 18.25
CA ASP A 206 2.47 -3.57 19.24
C ASP A 206 3.19 -4.29 20.39
N LEU A 207 4.45 -3.95 20.59
CA LEU A 207 5.29 -4.58 21.60
C LEU A 207 5.43 -3.74 22.86
N ARG A 208 4.72 -2.60 22.97
CA ARG A 208 4.82 -1.72 24.14
C ARG A 208 4.39 -2.43 25.42
N ASN A 209 3.35 -3.26 25.36
CA ASN A 209 2.89 -4.07 26.50
C ASN A 209 3.89 -5.16 26.93
N LYS A 210 4.86 -5.51 26.07
CA LYS A 210 5.94 -6.46 26.36
C LYS A 210 7.24 -5.78 26.80
N GLY A 211 7.29 -4.44 26.79
CA GLY A 211 8.50 -3.70 27.13
C GLY A 211 9.68 -3.90 26.18
N VAL A 212 9.41 -4.32 24.93
CA VAL A 212 10.41 -4.66 23.92
C VAL A 212 10.29 -3.69 22.75
N THR A 213 11.42 -3.18 22.24
CA THR A 213 11.42 -2.38 21.03
C THR A 213 11.38 -3.26 19.77
N GLY A 214 10.78 -2.76 18.68
CA GLY A 214 10.77 -3.46 17.40
C GLY A 214 12.16 -3.89 16.93
N LYS A 215 13.19 -3.04 17.16
CA LYS A 215 14.59 -3.36 16.82
C LYS A 215 15.14 -4.58 17.62
N VAL A 216 14.79 -4.71 18.87
CA VAL A 216 15.20 -5.84 19.70
C VAL A 216 14.46 -7.10 19.26
N ALA A 217 13.16 -6.99 19.01
CA ALA A 217 12.34 -8.09 18.51
C ALA A 217 12.82 -8.60 17.14
N GLU A 218 13.08 -7.68 16.18
CA GLU A 218 13.63 -8.02 14.86
C GLU A 218 14.90 -8.86 14.97
N LYS A 219 15.87 -8.42 15.81
CA LYS A 219 17.11 -9.16 16.03
C LYS A 219 16.92 -10.53 16.70
N ALA A 220 16.00 -10.63 17.64
CA ALA A 220 15.70 -11.90 18.30
C ALA A 220 15.05 -12.90 17.35
N LEU A 221 14.16 -12.42 16.49
CA LEU A 221 13.50 -13.21 15.44
C LEU A 221 14.51 -13.68 14.38
N GLU A 222 15.46 -12.81 13.99
CA GLU A 222 16.54 -13.15 13.06
C GLU A 222 17.39 -14.33 13.55
N LEU A 223 17.65 -14.42 14.86
CA LEU A 223 18.36 -15.57 15.46
C LEU A 223 17.57 -16.88 15.36
N ALA A 224 16.29 -16.82 15.13
CA ALA A 224 15.41 -17.97 14.91
C ALA A 224 15.03 -18.15 13.42
N ASP A 225 15.77 -17.53 12.50
CA ASP A 225 15.54 -17.55 11.05
C ASP A 225 14.16 -17.00 10.65
N ILE A 226 13.61 -16.06 11.45
CA ILE A 226 12.34 -15.37 11.17
C ILE A 226 12.65 -13.93 10.78
N THR A 227 12.31 -13.58 9.55
CA THR A 227 12.44 -12.19 9.05
C THR A 227 11.18 -11.39 9.36
N ALA A 228 11.34 -10.29 10.07
CA ALA A 228 10.29 -9.31 10.34
C ALA A 228 10.81 -7.89 10.12
N ASN A 229 9.89 -6.95 9.86
CA ASN A 229 10.21 -5.53 9.81
C ASN A 229 9.84 -4.87 11.15
N LYS A 230 10.64 -3.87 11.54
CA LYS A 230 10.38 -3.04 12.72
C LYS A 230 9.66 -1.75 12.33
#